data_489daa755bab82ff0d680978c838613f
#
_entry.id   489daa755bab82ff0d680978c838613f
#
_cell.length_a   1.000
_cell.length_b   1.000
_cell.length_c   1.000
_cell.angle_alpha   90.00
_cell.angle_beta   90.00
_cell.angle_gamma   90.00
#
_symmetry.space_group_name_H-M   'P 1'
#
loop_
_entity.id
_entity.type
_entity.pdbx_description
1 polymer ?
#
loop_
_entity_poly.entity_id
_entity_poly.type
_entity_poly.pdbx_seq_one_letter_code
_entity_poly.pdbx_strand_id
1 'polypeptide(L)'
;MLKTGTLIVALLSASAAMAEVKPMPEDGRFCPSWAEAHERTLASLNHGRAPYKVRWKGCVFLKKGEKVDVVDVDQTDGSNEIIYHGRHWFSDGGPF
;
A
#
# COMPACT_ATOMS: atom_id res chain seq x y z
N MET A 1 -18.68 -23.62 29.46
CA MET A 1 -18.11 -23.41 29.67
C MET A 1 -17.12 -23.07 28.86
N LEU A 2 -16.46 -22.74 28.77
CA LEU A 2 -15.43 -22.67 28.07
C LEU A 2 -15.68 -22.31 26.68
N LYS A 3 -16.72 -22.56 26.15
CA LYS A 3 -16.94 -22.30 24.85
C LYS A 3 -17.00 -20.87 24.58
N THR A 4 -17.30 -20.01 25.43
CA THR A 4 -17.43 -18.63 25.16
C THR A 4 -16.16 -17.97 24.75
N GLY A 5 -15.07 -18.31 25.34
CA GLY A 5 -13.78 -17.73 25.01
C GLY A 5 -13.40 -17.97 23.58
N THR A 6 -13.82 -19.08 23.07
CA THR A 6 -13.48 -19.44 21.70
C THR A 6 -14.14 -18.50 20.70
N LEU A 7 -15.34 -18.07 20.99
CA LEU A 7 -16.03 -17.20 20.08
C LEU A 7 -15.35 -15.86 19.93
N ILE A 8 -14.80 -15.36 20.99
CA ILE A 8 -14.13 -14.07 20.97
C ILE A 8 -12.93 -14.09 20.06
N VAL A 9 -12.21 -15.18 20.08
CA VAL A 9 -11.04 -15.32 19.25
C VAL A 9 -11.42 -15.23 17.77
N ALA A 10 -12.54 -15.81 17.42
CA ALA A 10 -12.97 -15.79 16.04
C ALA A 10 -13.21 -14.38 15.53
N LEU A 11 -13.68 -13.49 16.37
CA LEU A 11 -13.92 -12.13 15.96
C LEU A 11 -12.62 -11.40 15.63
N LEU A 12 -11.59 -11.66 16.40
CA LEU A 12 -10.31 -11.04 16.13
C LEU A 12 -9.75 -11.50 14.80
N SER A 13 -9.96 -12.75 14.48
CA SER A 13 -9.48 -13.26 13.19
C SER A 13 -10.17 -12.57 12.05
N ALA A 14 -11.45 -12.26 12.21
CA ALA A 14 -12.18 -11.58 11.16
C ALA A 14 -11.59 -10.20 10.89
N SER A 15 -11.13 -9.50 11.92
CA SER A 15 -10.50 -8.21 11.73
C SER A 15 -9.25 -8.33 10.89
N ALA A 16 -8.47 -9.35 11.13
CA ALA A 16 -7.22 -9.52 10.41
C ALA A 16 -7.46 -9.79 8.93
N ALA A 17 -8.65 -10.25 8.58
CA ALA A 17 -8.94 -10.56 7.21
C ALA A 17 -9.30 -9.34 6.37
N MET A 18 -9.12 -8.13 6.91
CA MET A 18 -9.42 -6.92 6.17
C MET A 18 -8.49 -6.72 4.98
N ALA A 19 -7.27 -7.22 5.06
CA ALA A 19 -6.35 -7.14 3.94
C ALA A 19 -6.82 -8.14 2.87
N GLU A 20 -6.80 -7.71 1.64
CA GLU A 20 -7.31 -8.51 0.54
C GLU A 20 -6.30 -8.60 -0.59
N VAL A 21 -6.02 -9.80 -1.07
CA VAL A 21 -5.08 -10.01 -2.15
C VAL A 21 -5.72 -9.57 -3.47
N LYS A 22 -5.08 -8.67 -4.16
CA LYS A 22 -5.55 -8.18 -5.46
C LYS A 22 -4.41 -8.00 -6.42
N PRO A 23 -4.64 -8.17 -7.72
CA PRO A 23 -3.62 -7.85 -8.70
C PRO A 23 -3.55 -6.34 -8.87
N MET A 24 -2.36 -5.84 -9.16
CA MET A 24 -2.19 -4.42 -9.47
C MET A 24 -3.00 -4.11 -10.74
N PRO A 25 -3.91 -3.12 -10.69
CA PRO A 25 -4.70 -2.77 -11.88
C PRO A 25 -3.87 -2.05 -12.92
N GLU A 26 -2.78 -1.44 -12.50
CA GLU A 26 -1.84 -0.75 -13.39
C GLU A 26 -0.52 -0.64 -12.66
N ASP A 27 0.52 -0.16 -13.35
CA ASP A 27 1.82 0.01 -12.73
C ASP A 27 1.72 1.06 -11.62
N GLY A 28 2.44 0.87 -10.53
CA GLY A 28 2.38 1.80 -9.41
C GLY A 28 3.70 1.88 -8.66
N ARG A 29 3.91 3.00 -7.99
CA ARG A 29 5.10 3.25 -7.19
C ARG A 29 4.67 3.35 -5.74
N PHE A 30 5.39 2.64 -4.87
CA PHE A 30 5.07 2.59 -3.46
C PHE A 30 6.32 2.84 -2.66
N CYS A 31 6.20 3.60 -1.59
CA CYS A 31 7.32 3.98 -0.73
C CYS A 31 7.12 3.44 0.68
N PRO A 32 8.18 3.38 1.51
CA PRO A 32 8.07 2.80 2.85
C PRO A 32 7.14 3.56 3.80
N SER A 33 6.81 4.80 3.51
CA SER A 33 5.86 5.56 4.31
C SER A 33 5.03 6.45 3.41
N TRP A 34 3.86 6.84 3.88
CA TRP A 34 3.01 7.75 3.13
C TRP A 34 3.70 9.10 2.94
N ALA A 35 4.41 9.58 3.95
CA ALA A 35 5.11 10.85 3.86
C ALA A 35 6.15 10.85 2.74
N GLU A 36 6.90 9.76 2.60
CA GLU A 36 7.85 9.65 1.50
C GLU A 36 7.16 9.58 0.15
N ALA A 37 6.08 8.82 0.06
CA ALA A 37 5.32 8.70 -1.18
C ALA A 37 4.81 10.07 -1.61
N HIS A 38 4.27 10.83 -0.69
CA HIS A 38 3.74 12.16 -0.95
C HIS A 38 4.85 13.12 -1.39
N GLU A 39 5.97 13.10 -0.70
CA GLU A 39 7.10 13.95 -1.03
C GLU A 39 7.66 13.65 -2.41
N ARG A 40 7.78 12.37 -2.74
CA ARG A 40 8.28 11.96 -4.05
C ARG A 40 7.32 12.38 -5.16
N THR A 41 6.03 12.28 -4.91
CA THR A 41 5.02 12.68 -5.88
C THR A 41 5.08 14.17 -6.13
N LEU A 42 5.20 14.97 -5.08
CA LEU A 42 5.30 16.41 -5.22
C LEU A 42 6.57 16.81 -5.99
N ALA A 43 7.67 16.16 -5.70
CA ALA A 43 8.92 16.42 -6.41
C ALA A 43 8.79 16.10 -7.88
N SER A 44 8.08 15.03 -8.23
CA SER A 44 7.87 14.64 -9.62
C SER A 44 7.00 15.65 -10.37
N LEU A 45 6.00 16.18 -9.69
CA LEU A 45 5.11 17.15 -10.31
C LEU A 45 5.80 18.49 -10.50
N ASN A 46 6.61 18.91 -9.55
CA ASN A 46 7.23 20.21 -9.61
C ASN A 46 8.43 20.31 -10.52
N HIS A 47 9.28 19.32 -10.47
CA HIS A 47 10.52 19.39 -11.24
C HIS A 47 11.03 18.04 -11.64
N GLY A 48 10.61 17.52 -12.68
CA GLY A 48 11.05 16.22 -13.11
C GLY A 48 12.50 16.15 -13.60
N ARG A 49 13.39 17.01 -13.10
CA ARG A 49 14.77 17.04 -13.61
C ARG A 49 15.66 15.97 -13.04
N ALA A 50 15.43 15.57 -11.81
CA ALA A 50 16.24 14.52 -11.23
C ALA A 50 15.96 13.20 -11.93
N PRO A 51 16.98 12.35 -12.12
CA PRO A 51 16.74 11.04 -12.71
C PRO A 51 15.72 10.24 -11.91
N TYR A 52 14.94 9.43 -12.60
CA TYR A 52 13.92 8.61 -11.97
C TYR A 52 14.44 7.84 -10.75
N LYS A 53 15.61 7.22 -10.89
CA LYS A 53 16.18 6.42 -9.80
C LYS A 53 16.43 7.25 -8.55
N VAL A 54 16.79 8.51 -8.72
CA VAL A 54 17.05 9.38 -7.58
C VAL A 54 15.77 9.83 -6.94
N ARG A 55 14.77 10.18 -7.76
CA ARG A 55 13.50 10.65 -7.24
C ARG A 55 12.75 9.59 -6.45
N TRP A 56 12.87 8.34 -6.85
CA TRP A 56 12.12 7.25 -6.22
C TRP A 56 13.01 6.27 -5.45
N LYS A 57 14.16 6.74 -5.03
CA LYS A 57 15.08 5.91 -4.28
C LYS A 57 14.40 5.40 -3.00
N GLY A 58 14.54 4.13 -2.72
CA GLY A 58 13.95 3.50 -1.54
C GLY A 58 12.51 3.05 -1.73
N CYS A 59 11.90 3.40 -2.85
CA CYS A 59 10.53 2.99 -3.16
C CYS A 59 10.57 1.82 -4.15
N VAL A 60 9.46 1.11 -4.28
CA VAL A 60 9.36 -0.01 -5.22
C VAL A 60 8.43 0.34 -6.35
N PHE A 61 8.67 -0.27 -7.49
CA PHE A 61 7.83 -0.09 -8.66
C PHE A 61 7.18 -1.45 -8.94
N LEU A 62 5.86 -1.50 -8.78
CA LEU A 62 5.10 -2.73 -8.99
C LEU A 62 4.37 -2.66 -10.31
N LYS A 63 4.44 -3.74 -11.04
CA LYS A 63 3.85 -3.79 -12.37
C LYS A 63 2.42 -4.29 -12.36
N LYS A 64 1.66 -3.88 -13.35
CA LYS A 64 0.32 -4.37 -13.54
C LYS A 64 0.29 -5.89 -13.48
N GLY A 65 -0.64 -6.43 -12.73
CA GLY A 65 -0.80 -7.87 -12.59
C GLY A 65 -0.10 -8.48 -11.38
N GLU A 66 0.87 -7.79 -10.78
CA GLU A 66 1.50 -8.31 -9.58
C GLU A 66 0.51 -8.34 -8.44
N LYS A 67 0.51 -9.42 -7.67
CA LYS A 67 -0.43 -9.56 -6.56
C LYS A 67 0.11 -8.97 -5.30
N VAL A 68 -0.72 -8.21 -4.61
CA VAL A 68 -0.36 -7.56 -3.35
C VAL A 68 -1.52 -7.69 -2.38
N ASP A 69 -1.25 -7.55 -1.09
CA ASP A 69 -2.30 -7.51 -0.09
C ASP A 69 -2.68 -6.05 0.10
N VAL A 70 -3.90 -5.69 -0.24
CA VAL A 70 -4.38 -4.32 -0.10
C VAL A 70 -4.90 -4.15 1.32
N VAL A 71 -4.28 -3.28 2.08
CA VAL A 71 -4.63 -3.04 3.47
C VAL A 71 -5.63 -1.91 3.60
N ASP A 72 -5.38 -0.82 2.91
CA ASP A 72 -6.23 0.36 3.03
C ASP A 72 -6.22 1.17 1.74
N VAL A 73 -7.39 1.67 1.38
CA VAL A 73 -7.54 2.58 0.24
C VAL A 73 -8.33 3.77 0.76
N ASP A 74 -7.68 4.92 0.87
CA ASP A 74 -8.35 6.11 1.36
C ASP A 74 -9.04 6.82 0.22
N GLN A 75 -10.35 6.84 0.25
CA GLN A 75 -11.15 7.44 -0.81
C GLN A 75 -11.04 8.96 -0.84
N THR A 76 -10.63 9.55 0.26
CA THR A 76 -10.56 10.99 0.37
C THR A 76 -9.34 11.57 -0.34
N ASP A 77 -8.18 10.99 -0.12
CA ASP A 77 -6.95 11.49 -0.71
C ASP A 77 -6.32 10.55 -1.73
N GLY A 78 -6.93 9.38 -1.93
CA GLY A 78 -6.43 8.43 -2.90
C GLY A 78 -5.21 7.63 -2.47
N SER A 79 -4.80 7.73 -1.21
CA SER A 79 -3.63 7.00 -0.77
C SER A 79 -3.95 5.52 -0.60
N ASN A 80 -2.96 4.68 -0.82
CA ASN A 80 -3.10 3.23 -0.67
C ASN A 80 -2.00 2.68 0.22
N GLU A 81 -2.35 1.67 1.00
CA GLU A 81 -1.39 0.92 1.79
C GLU A 81 -1.49 -0.54 1.39
N ILE A 82 -0.36 -1.15 1.10
CA ILE A 82 -0.31 -2.56 0.71
C ILE A 82 0.77 -3.26 1.52
N ILE A 83 0.70 -4.60 1.53
CA ILE A 83 1.78 -5.43 2.03
C ILE A 83 2.33 -6.17 0.83
N TYR A 84 3.64 -6.09 0.63
CA TYR A 84 4.32 -6.74 -0.47
C TYR A 84 5.65 -7.28 0.05
N HIS A 85 5.86 -8.58 -0.10
CA HIS A 85 7.02 -9.26 0.44
C HIS A 85 7.19 -9.00 1.94
N GLY A 86 6.08 -9.08 2.68
CA GLY A 86 6.11 -8.97 4.13
C GLY A 86 6.31 -7.58 4.70
N ARG A 87 6.32 -6.56 3.87
CA ARG A 87 6.52 -5.18 4.32
C ARG A 87 5.36 -4.32 3.88
N HIS A 88 5.09 -3.27 4.66
CA HIS A 88 4.07 -2.29 4.31
C HIS A 88 4.66 -1.25 3.36
N TRP A 89 3.89 -0.91 2.35
CA TRP A 89 4.26 0.09 1.36
C TRP A 89 3.09 1.01 1.12
N PHE A 90 3.38 2.25 0.77
CA PHE A 90 2.37 3.30 0.64
C PHE A 90 2.49 4.01 -0.68
N SER A 91 1.37 4.40 -1.26
CA SER A 91 1.38 5.23 -2.46
C SER A 91 0.49 6.44 -2.24
N ASP A 92 0.81 7.50 -2.96
CA ASP A 92 0.03 8.72 -2.92
C ASP A 92 -0.74 8.79 -4.25
N GLY A 93 -2.03 8.57 -4.17
CA GLY A 93 -2.84 8.70 -5.37
C GLY A 93 -3.11 7.45 -6.18
N GLY A 94 -3.17 6.31 -5.56
CA GLY A 94 -3.57 5.11 -6.27
C GLY A 94 -2.51 4.04 -6.27
N PRO A 95 -2.66 2.94 -7.03
CA PRO A 95 -3.63 2.73 -8.12
C PRO A 95 -4.95 2.08 -7.73
N PHE A 96 -5.17 1.79 -6.49
CA PHE A 96 -6.41 1.13 -6.07
C PHE A 96 -7.57 2.08 -5.74
#